data_69c183e434d3ba976f3aa687b9c379c7
#
_entry.id   69c183e434d3ba976f3aa687b9c379c7
#
_cell.length_a   1.000
_cell.length_b   1.000
_cell.length_c   1.000
_cell.angle_alpha   90.00
_cell.angle_beta   90.00
_cell.angle_gamma   90.00
#
_symmetry.space_group_name_H-M   'P 1'
#
loop_
_entity.id
_entity.type
_entity.pdbx_description
1 polymer ?
#
loop_
_entity_poly.entity_id
_entity_poly.type
_entity_poly.pdbx_seq_one_letter_code
_entity_poly.pdbx_strand_id
1 'polypeptide(L)'
;NGERSRADDYRAQGSLLMEYEILKGLSISVSGMLDFTQGNLNQFRPSTLDPQFNENYSKGGMLRKISLLTEELLRYNTSIREKHNIELLLGLSVSKDQEFSMQGSGRRSGSDYVYYYPVQVEGGIHNYGTATSPRYRPLTTYESNFKEKTMVSYFGRIGYNYKRRYLVEFTYRQDGSSTFGENHRWAKFPSIALGWAFSEESFIKKWTERWLSWGKVRASYGTSGQIFDDAYLAHGIVKMEGGSFNGVTLAEPGENIAPELTWEKTKQYDIGLDMDMFDNRVGLKFDYYYKYTDGLLYSVSLPGDIYYNSTQMQNALEVSNEGIEFDVQADIFRESAVKWRTKFNVSRNWNRFEKSANGRDIGNLIQGRPVNAFNVYVDDGYFQNEDEVPRYYNMQGDEKYLSNDRLITISAKTGYSNLVGTPKIMDLNGDGVINNKDRMFYGTSLPMAHGGWANEISWKNFDLNVLFNITLSRQMRNNNAWTLTQGNPVFVDLRGVSFWSKEGDNTTYGRIGTYAESLRSQIEKVNSVSLKQITLGYNLPKQFVKKIRLSEARVFVTGENIFYWSNYSGGNPEVISVYTGVDDGGQYPLPQKWTIGLTLNF
;
A
#
# COMPACT_ATOMS: atom_id res chain seq x y z
N ASN A 1 3.91 -31.00 19.18
CA ASN A 1 2.70 -31.04 18.32
C ASN A 1 2.13 -29.60 18.21
N GLY A 2 2.66 -28.82 17.27
CA GLY A 2 2.19 -27.48 16.95
C GLY A 2 1.21 -27.48 15.78
N GLU A 3 0.65 -26.30 15.48
CA GLU A 3 -0.08 -26.06 14.24
C GLU A 3 0.84 -26.34 13.03
N ARG A 4 0.30 -26.99 12.02
CA ARG A 4 0.99 -27.29 10.77
C ARG A 4 0.30 -26.57 9.64
N SER A 5 1.06 -25.82 8.88
CA SER A 5 0.60 -25.18 7.66
C SER A 5 1.58 -25.49 6.54
N ARG A 6 1.06 -25.94 5.40
CA ARG A 6 1.84 -26.20 4.20
C ARG A 6 1.14 -25.53 3.02
N ALA A 7 1.88 -24.72 2.29
CA ALA A 7 1.47 -24.16 1.03
C ALA A 7 2.43 -24.61 -0.06
N ASP A 8 1.89 -25.15 -1.14
CA ASP A 8 2.66 -25.55 -2.31
C ASP A 8 2.14 -24.75 -3.52
N ASP A 9 3.02 -23.97 -4.14
CA ASP A 9 2.69 -23.16 -5.31
C ASP A 9 3.42 -23.67 -6.54
N TYR A 10 2.65 -23.91 -7.59
CA TYR A 10 3.15 -24.29 -8.91
C TYR A 10 2.85 -23.19 -9.90
N ARG A 11 3.87 -22.73 -10.61
CA ARG A 11 3.71 -21.71 -11.66
C ARG A 11 4.37 -22.18 -12.94
N ALA A 12 3.63 -22.08 -14.04
CA ALA A 12 4.15 -22.29 -15.38
C ALA A 12 3.85 -21.05 -16.21
N GLN A 13 4.89 -20.49 -16.81
CA GLN A 13 4.78 -19.30 -17.65
C GLN A 13 5.42 -19.58 -19.01
N GLY A 14 4.69 -19.29 -20.07
CA GLY A 14 5.17 -19.40 -21.42
C GLY A 14 4.83 -18.15 -22.22
N SER A 15 5.77 -17.71 -23.07
CA SER A 15 5.54 -16.63 -24.02
C SER A 15 6.09 -16.97 -25.39
N LEU A 16 5.37 -16.56 -26.42
CA LEU A 16 5.78 -16.67 -27.82
C LEU A 16 5.74 -15.27 -28.42
N LEU A 17 6.82 -14.86 -29.04
CA LEU A 17 6.90 -13.62 -29.80
C LEU A 17 7.32 -13.96 -31.23
N MET A 18 6.54 -13.49 -32.20
CA MET A 18 6.87 -13.52 -33.62
C MET A 18 6.96 -12.09 -34.11
N GLU A 19 8.05 -11.74 -34.74
CA GLU A 19 8.25 -10.43 -35.38
C GLU A 19 8.68 -10.63 -36.84
N TYR A 20 8.04 -9.87 -37.71
CA TYR A 20 8.33 -9.90 -39.14
C TYR A 20 8.49 -8.47 -39.67
N GLU A 21 9.63 -8.20 -40.29
CA GLU A 21 9.85 -6.95 -41.00
C GLU A 21 9.28 -7.04 -42.41
N ILE A 22 8.18 -6.30 -42.66
CA ILE A 22 7.46 -6.29 -43.94
C ILE A 22 8.29 -5.53 -45.00
N LEU A 23 8.84 -4.40 -44.58
CA LEU A 23 9.76 -3.58 -45.35
C LEU A 23 10.62 -2.77 -44.38
N LYS A 24 11.72 -2.16 -44.89
CA LYS A 24 12.65 -1.42 -44.03
C LYS A 24 11.93 -0.40 -43.13
N GLY A 25 12.00 -0.65 -41.84
CA GLY A 25 11.40 0.17 -40.80
C GLY A 25 9.93 -0.12 -40.50
N LEU A 26 9.25 -0.99 -41.25
CA LEU A 26 7.89 -1.44 -40.98
C LEU A 26 7.90 -2.88 -40.51
N SER A 27 7.53 -3.11 -39.24
CA SER A 27 7.43 -4.46 -38.68
C SER A 27 6.05 -4.71 -38.06
N ILE A 28 5.64 -5.96 -38.12
CA ILE A 28 4.50 -6.49 -37.38
C ILE A 28 5.02 -7.47 -36.34
N SER A 29 4.54 -7.37 -35.12
CA SER A 29 4.81 -8.35 -34.08
C SER A 29 3.52 -8.88 -33.48
N VAL A 30 3.49 -10.18 -33.23
CA VAL A 30 2.40 -10.88 -32.56
C VAL A 30 2.99 -11.60 -31.36
N SER A 31 2.48 -11.33 -30.18
CA SER A 31 2.90 -12.02 -28.98
C SER A 31 1.72 -12.70 -28.29
N GLY A 32 2.00 -13.84 -27.68
CA GLY A 32 1.06 -14.55 -26.82
C GLY A 32 1.76 -14.96 -25.51
N MET A 33 1.08 -14.78 -24.40
CA MET A 33 1.58 -15.17 -23.08
C MET A 33 0.50 -15.98 -22.35
N LEU A 34 0.93 -17.07 -21.72
CA LEU A 34 0.15 -17.86 -20.79
C LEU A 34 0.87 -17.86 -19.44
N ASP A 35 0.16 -17.49 -18.39
CA ASP A 35 0.62 -17.64 -17.01
C ASP A 35 -0.39 -18.53 -16.25
N PHE A 36 0.08 -19.65 -15.77
CA PHE A 36 -0.70 -20.59 -14.99
C PHE A 36 -0.10 -20.69 -13.59
N THR A 37 -0.92 -20.45 -12.58
CA THR A 37 -0.54 -20.61 -11.18
C THR A 37 -1.56 -21.50 -10.48
N GLN A 38 -1.08 -22.47 -9.71
CA GLN A 38 -1.89 -23.28 -8.82
C GLN A 38 -1.25 -23.34 -7.44
N GLY A 39 -1.96 -22.81 -6.46
CA GLY A 39 -1.61 -22.90 -5.05
C GLY A 39 -2.47 -23.93 -4.33
N ASN A 40 -1.85 -24.74 -3.47
CA ASN A 40 -2.55 -25.67 -2.58
C ASN A 40 -2.20 -25.32 -1.14
N LEU A 41 -3.19 -25.19 -0.29
CA LEU A 41 -3.04 -24.89 1.13
C LEU A 41 -3.56 -26.07 1.95
N ASN A 42 -2.76 -26.52 2.91
CA ASN A 42 -3.18 -27.48 3.92
C ASN A 42 -2.80 -26.95 5.30
N GLN A 43 -3.77 -26.84 6.18
CA GLN A 43 -3.58 -26.40 7.57
C GLN A 43 -4.18 -27.42 8.52
N PHE A 44 -3.49 -27.65 9.63
CA PHE A 44 -3.98 -28.49 10.70
C PHE A 44 -3.60 -27.89 12.06
N ARG A 45 -4.57 -27.79 12.95
CA ARG A 45 -4.40 -27.40 14.34
C ARG A 45 -4.91 -28.52 15.23
N PRO A 46 -4.06 -29.12 16.10
CA PRO A 46 -4.49 -30.16 17.02
C PRO A 46 -5.39 -29.61 18.12
N SER A 47 -6.21 -30.46 18.74
CA SER A 47 -7.14 -30.11 19.80
C SER A 47 -6.45 -29.49 21.02
N THR A 48 -5.21 -29.87 21.30
CA THR A 48 -4.40 -29.35 22.40
C THR A 48 -4.05 -27.86 22.29
N LEU A 49 -4.21 -27.25 21.11
CA LEU A 49 -4.02 -25.82 20.87
C LEU A 49 -5.32 -25.01 20.87
N ASP A 50 -6.43 -25.66 21.17
CA ASP A 50 -7.73 -25.01 21.36
C ASP A 50 -8.20 -25.20 22.81
N PRO A 51 -7.71 -24.39 23.77
CA PRO A 51 -8.03 -24.56 25.19
C PRO A 51 -9.50 -24.30 25.51
N GLN A 52 -10.21 -23.59 24.65
CA GLN A 52 -11.60 -23.25 24.87
C GLN A 52 -12.55 -24.40 24.51
N PHE A 53 -12.28 -25.12 23.42
CA PHE A 53 -13.22 -26.13 22.90
C PHE A 53 -12.62 -27.54 22.81
N ASN A 54 -11.30 -27.66 22.96
CA ASN A 54 -10.55 -28.91 22.81
C ASN A 54 -10.86 -29.62 21.48
N GLU A 55 -10.89 -28.83 20.40
CA GLU A 55 -11.21 -29.31 19.05
C GLU A 55 -10.02 -29.15 18.10
N ASN A 56 -9.76 -30.19 17.34
CA ASN A 56 -8.88 -30.06 16.20
C ASN A 56 -9.57 -29.39 15.02
N TYR A 57 -8.78 -28.80 14.13
CA TYR A 57 -9.21 -28.11 12.94
C TYR A 57 -8.31 -28.44 11.78
N SER A 58 -8.90 -28.79 10.65
CA SER A 58 -8.19 -28.95 9.39
C SER A 58 -8.84 -28.11 8.30
N LYS A 59 -8.01 -27.57 7.40
CA LYS A 59 -8.44 -26.79 6.25
C LYS A 59 -7.59 -27.19 5.04
N GLY A 60 -8.26 -27.49 3.94
CA GLY A 60 -7.63 -27.71 2.63
C GLY A 60 -8.21 -26.72 1.62
N GLY A 61 -7.38 -26.23 0.72
CA GLY A 61 -7.83 -25.32 -0.31
C GLY A 61 -6.95 -25.35 -1.55
N MET A 62 -7.55 -24.96 -2.68
CA MET A 62 -6.87 -24.80 -3.95
C MET A 62 -7.23 -23.42 -4.54
N LEU A 63 -6.22 -22.74 -5.05
CA LEU A 63 -6.37 -21.55 -5.87
C LEU A 63 -5.72 -21.80 -7.22
N ARG A 64 -6.47 -21.61 -8.31
CA ARG A 64 -5.95 -21.71 -9.67
C ARG A 64 -6.18 -20.39 -10.40
N LYS A 65 -5.11 -19.84 -10.97
CA LYS A 65 -5.15 -18.64 -11.80
C LYS A 65 -4.64 -18.96 -13.20
N ILE A 66 -5.34 -18.48 -14.21
CA ILE A 66 -4.94 -18.59 -15.61
C ILE A 66 -5.05 -17.19 -16.20
N SER A 67 -3.93 -16.65 -16.66
CA SER A 67 -3.87 -15.37 -17.39
C SER A 67 -3.40 -15.62 -18.80
N LEU A 68 -4.19 -15.16 -19.75
CA LEU A 68 -3.91 -15.17 -21.18
C LEU A 68 -3.77 -13.72 -21.66
N LEU A 69 -2.73 -13.43 -22.41
CA LEU A 69 -2.53 -12.14 -23.05
C LEU A 69 -2.11 -12.36 -24.49
N THR A 70 -2.74 -11.64 -25.43
CA THR A 70 -2.23 -11.49 -26.79
C THR A 70 -2.01 -10.01 -27.07
N GLU A 71 -0.99 -9.72 -27.85
CA GLU A 71 -0.69 -8.37 -28.29
C GLU A 71 -0.17 -8.38 -29.74
N GLU A 72 -0.80 -7.58 -30.56
CA GLU A 72 -0.46 -7.36 -31.96
C GLU A 72 -0.01 -5.91 -32.15
N LEU A 73 1.19 -5.72 -32.69
CA LEU A 73 1.78 -4.40 -32.87
C LEU A 73 2.23 -4.21 -34.32
N LEU A 74 1.87 -3.08 -34.88
CA LEU A 74 2.41 -2.57 -36.15
C LEU A 74 3.29 -1.36 -35.85
N ARG A 75 4.57 -1.45 -36.16
CA ARG A 75 5.56 -0.40 -35.92
C ARG A 75 6.13 0.10 -37.22
N TYR A 76 6.24 1.42 -37.36
CA TYR A 76 6.91 2.05 -38.46
C TYR A 76 7.89 3.11 -37.94
N ASN A 77 9.17 2.91 -38.24
CA ASN A 77 10.25 3.80 -37.85
C ASN A 77 10.95 4.29 -39.12
N THR A 78 11.05 5.62 -39.26
CA THR A 78 11.75 6.20 -40.42
C THR A 78 12.54 7.45 -40.01
N SER A 79 13.62 7.69 -40.72
CA SER A 79 14.44 8.87 -40.57
C SER A 79 14.61 9.57 -41.93
N ILE A 80 14.12 10.81 -42.04
CA ILE A 80 14.18 11.60 -43.23
C ILE A 80 15.32 12.62 -43.08
N ARG A 81 16.30 12.56 -44.01
CA ARG A 81 17.48 13.42 -44.03
C ARG A 81 18.25 13.43 -42.71
N GLU A 82 18.23 12.31 -41.95
CA GLU A 82 18.87 12.18 -40.62
C GLU A 82 18.46 13.22 -39.59
N LYS A 83 17.48 14.04 -39.89
CA LYS A 83 17.00 15.15 -39.03
C LYS A 83 15.60 14.92 -38.46
N HIS A 84 14.75 14.25 -39.21
CA HIS A 84 13.38 14.01 -38.86
C HIS A 84 13.20 12.53 -38.58
N ASN A 85 13.10 12.15 -37.30
CA ASN A 85 12.81 10.78 -36.92
C ASN A 85 11.33 10.67 -36.56
N ILE A 86 10.63 9.73 -37.16
CA ILE A 86 9.20 9.49 -36.99
C ILE A 86 9.04 8.04 -36.53
N GLU A 87 8.33 7.86 -35.47
CA GLU A 87 7.96 6.56 -34.91
C GLU A 87 6.44 6.47 -34.84
N LEU A 88 5.87 5.46 -35.48
CA LEU A 88 4.44 5.16 -35.43
C LEU A 88 4.25 3.77 -34.83
N LEU A 89 3.30 3.65 -33.93
CA LEU A 89 2.87 2.39 -33.34
C LEU A 89 1.37 2.32 -33.36
N LEU A 90 0.81 1.19 -33.83
CA LEU A 90 -0.56 0.81 -33.63
C LEU A 90 -0.58 -0.54 -32.93
N GLY A 91 -1.48 -0.71 -31.95
CA GLY A 91 -1.54 -1.92 -31.19
C GLY A 91 -2.96 -2.33 -30.82
N LEU A 92 -3.15 -3.62 -30.75
CA LEU A 92 -4.29 -4.30 -30.16
C LEU A 92 -3.78 -5.22 -29.07
N SER A 93 -4.47 -5.24 -27.92
CA SER A 93 -4.15 -6.18 -26.85
C SER A 93 -5.45 -6.77 -26.30
N VAL A 94 -5.45 -8.07 -26.05
CA VAL A 94 -6.57 -8.78 -25.41
C VAL A 94 -6.03 -9.58 -24.24
N SER A 95 -6.57 -9.36 -23.05
CA SER A 95 -6.26 -10.15 -21.87
C SER A 95 -7.50 -10.84 -21.31
N LYS A 96 -7.31 -12.03 -20.78
CA LYS A 96 -8.31 -12.80 -20.07
C LYS A 96 -7.70 -13.42 -18.83
N ASP A 97 -8.23 -13.06 -17.67
CA ASP A 97 -7.83 -13.57 -16.37
C ASP A 97 -8.96 -14.40 -15.77
N GLN A 98 -8.63 -15.62 -15.36
CA GLN A 98 -9.55 -16.52 -14.67
C GLN A 98 -8.95 -16.91 -13.32
N GLU A 99 -9.74 -16.80 -12.28
CA GLU A 99 -9.40 -17.28 -10.94
C GLU A 99 -10.48 -18.24 -10.45
N PHE A 100 -10.07 -19.43 -10.08
CA PHE A 100 -10.92 -20.41 -9.43
C PHE A 100 -10.33 -20.74 -8.06
N SER A 101 -11.14 -20.63 -7.03
CA SER A 101 -10.75 -21.03 -5.68
C SER A 101 -11.79 -21.99 -5.10
N MET A 102 -11.29 -22.96 -4.33
CA MET A 102 -12.14 -23.79 -3.50
C MET A 102 -11.42 -24.07 -2.19
N GLN A 103 -12.17 -24.14 -1.11
CA GLN A 103 -11.65 -24.53 0.19
C GLN A 103 -12.69 -25.30 0.99
N GLY A 104 -12.20 -26.25 1.77
CA GLY A 104 -12.99 -26.98 2.74
C GLY A 104 -12.32 -26.99 4.10
N SER A 105 -13.10 -27.01 5.15
CA SER A 105 -12.58 -27.17 6.51
C SER A 105 -13.42 -28.16 7.32
N GLY A 106 -12.78 -28.81 8.28
CA GLY A 106 -13.42 -29.71 9.23
C GLY A 106 -12.92 -29.50 10.64
N ARG A 107 -13.79 -29.78 11.62
CA ARG A 107 -13.51 -29.71 13.06
C ARG A 107 -13.90 -31.01 13.73
N ARG A 108 -13.34 -31.29 14.91
CA ARG A 108 -13.67 -32.44 15.76
C ARG A 108 -13.42 -33.78 15.08
N SER A 109 -12.31 -33.89 14.34
CA SER A 109 -11.91 -35.19 13.84
C SER A 109 -11.49 -36.13 14.99
N GLY A 110 -11.65 -37.42 14.81
CA GLY A 110 -11.32 -38.43 15.81
C GLY A 110 -9.84 -38.56 16.16
N SER A 111 -8.96 -37.78 15.54
CA SER A 111 -7.51 -37.95 15.74
C SER A 111 -6.75 -36.64 15.49
N ASP A 112 -5.81 -36.30 16.38
CA ASP A 112 -4.83 -35.23 16.20
C ASP A 112 -3.62 -35.65 15.35
N TYR A 113 -3.60 -36.85 14.79
CA TYR A 113 -2.49 -37.37 14.00
C TYR A 113 -2.75 -37.42 12.49
N VAL A 114 -3.97 -37.12 12.05
CA VAL A 114 -4.35 -37.05 10.63
C VAL A 114 -4.34 -35.59 10.15
N TYR A 115 -3.32 -35.21 9.38
CA TYR A 115 -2.99 -33.79 9.12
C TYR A 115 -3.51 -33.24 7.79
N TYR A 116 -3.83 -34.05 6.81
CA TYR A 116 -3.96 -33.59 5.43
C TYR A 116 -5.37 -33.64 4.85
N TYR A 117 -6.33 -34.17 5.58
CA TYR A 117 -7.70 -34.25 5.08
C TYR A 117 -8.65 -33.67 6.11
N PRO A 118 -9.60 -32.78 5.68
CA PRO A 118 -10.75 -32.55 6.53
C PRO A 118 -11.38 -33.90 6.75
N VAL A 119 -11.17 -34.44 7.93
CA VAL A 119 -11.75 -35.72 8.29
C VAL A 119 -13.25 -35.57 8.17
N GLN A 120 -13.86 -36.51 7.45
CA GLN A 120 -15.27 -36.54 7.25
C GLN A 120 -15.94 -36.70 8.61
N VAL A 121 -16.35 -35.58 9.18
CA VAL A 121 -17.22 -35.55 10.33
C VAL A 121 -18.62 -35.57 9.79
N GLU A 122 -19.53 -36.34 10.32
CA GLU A 122 -20.94 -36.24 9.99
C GLU A 122 -21.34 -34.77 10.03
N GLY A 123 -21.88 -34.27 8.89
CA GLY A 123 -22.28 -32.90 8.74
C GLY A 123 -23.19 -32.50 9.90
N GLY A 124 -22.77 -31.55 10.70
CA GLY A 124 -23.51 -31.16 11.88
C GLY A 124 -23.22 -29.73 12.28
N ILE A 125 -24.09 -29.22 13.09
CA ILE A 125 -23.94 -27.91 13.74
C ILE A 125 -23.64 -28.16 15.22
N HIS A 126 -22.52 -27.64 15.67
CA HIS A 126 -22.13 -27.75 17.07
C HIS A 126 -22.53 -26.51 17.87
N ASN A 127 -23.23 -26.72 18.98
CA ASN A 127 -23.47 -25.67 19.94
C ASN A 127 -22.27 -25.56 20.90
N TYR A 128 -21.53 -24.47 20.79
CA TYR A 128 -20.38 -24.15 21.67
C TYR A 128 -20.74 -23.10 22.74
N GLY A 129 -21.98 -22.63 22.78
CA GLY A 129 -22.48 -21.75 23.80
C GLY A 129 -23.07 -22.50 25.01
N THR A 130 -23.63 -21.76 25.93
CA THR A 130 -24.35 -22.31 27.09
C THR A 130 -25.80 -22.68 26.71
N ALA A 131 -26.50 -23.44 27.55
CA ALA A 131 -27.92 -23.75 27.36
C ALA A 131 -28.81 -22.50 27.33
N THR A 132 -28.40 -21.45 28.03
CA THR A 132 -29.11 -20.15 28.10
C THR A 132 -28.67 -19.14 27.03
N SER A 133 -27.50 -19.35 26.39
CA SER A 133 -26.98 -18.53 25.30
C SER A 133 -26.32 -19.42 24.27
N PRO A 134 -27.09 -20.17 23.47
CA PRO A 134 -26.54 -21.09 22.48
C PRO A 134 -25.85 -20.34 21.35
N ARG A 135 -24.68 -20.84 20.94
CA ARG A 135 -23.92 -20.37 19.82
C ARG A 135 -23.60 -21.55 18.93
N TYR A 136 -23.92 -21.46 17.66
CA TYR A 136 -23.80 -22.57 16.73
C TYR A 136 -22.72 -22.31 15.70
N ARG A 137 -21.97 -23.34 15.33
CA ARG A 137 -21.03 -23.31 14.19
C ARG A 137 -21.07 -24.62 13.42
N PRO A 138 -20.91 -24.59 12.10
CA PRO A 138 -20.80 -25.81 11.31
C PRO A 138 -19.51 -26.57 11.63
N LEU A 139 -19.60 -27.90 11.66
CA LEU A 139 -18.44 -28.76 11.83
C LEU A 139 -17.62 -28.90 10.55
N THR A 140 -18.27 -28.78 9.40
CA THR A 140 -17.64 -28.78 8.09
C THR A 140 -18.11 -27.58 7.28
N THR A 141 -17.21 -27.01 6.51
CA THR A 141 -17.52 -25.94 5.54
C THR A 141 -16.91 -26.28 4.20
N TYR A 142 -17.59 -25.90 3.15
CA TYR A 142 -17.08 -25.92 1.79
C TYR A 142 -17.50 -24.64 1.10
N GLU A 143 -16.56 -24.01 0.42
CA GLU A 143 -16.83 -22.84 -0.40
C GLU A 143 -16.02 -22.89 -1.70
N SER A 144 -16.57 -22.35 -2.76
CA SER A 144 -15.87 -22.20 -4.03
C SER A 144 -16.24 -20.88 -4.68
N ASN A 145 -15.32 -20.30 -5.43
CA ASN A 145 -15.52 -19.06 -6.14
C ASN A 145 -14.86 -19.12 -7.51
N PHE A 146 -15.46 -18.46 -8.49
CA PHE A 146 -14.93 -18.30 -9.83
C PHE A 146 -15.04 -16.85 -10.24
N LYS A 147 -13.91 -16.29 -10.70
CA LYS A 147 -13.83 -14.92 -11.22
C LYS A 147 -13.23 -14.93 -12.61
N GLU A 148 -13.80 -14.16 -13.51
CA GLU A 148 -13.30 -13.97 -14.86
C GLU A 148 -13.32 -12.49 -15.22
N LYS A 149 -12.19 -11.99 -15.75
CA LYS A 149 -12.05 -10.63 -16.28
C LYS A 149 -11.50 -10.70 -17.68
N THR A 150 -12.05 -9.89 -18.58
CA THR A 150 -11.55 -9.72 -19.94
C THR A 150 -11.33 -8.24 -20.20
N MET A 151 -10.21 -7.90 -20.81
CA MET A 151 -9.90 -6.54 -21.24
C MET A 151 -9.45 -6.53 -22.70
N VAL A 152 -9.94 -5.56 -23.46
CA VAL A 152 -9.54 -5.30 -24.85
C VAL A 152 -9.05 -3.87 -24.94
N SER A 153 -7.90 -3.66 -25.59
CA SER A 153 -7.26 -2.37 -25.69
C SER A 153 -6.83 -2.09 -27.11
N TYR A 154 -7.22 -0.93 -27.62
CA TYR A 154 -6.73 -0.36 -28.89
C TYR A 154 -5.85 0.84 -28.55
N PHE A 155 -4.66 0.92 -29.12
CA PHE A 155 -3.76 2.04 -28.85
C PHE A 155 -2.91 2.40 -30.05
N GLY A 156 -2.52 3.67 -30.08
CA GLY A 156 -1.62 4.20 -31.07
C GLY A 156 -0.71 5.25 -30.49
N ARG A 157 0.51 5.34 -31.01
CA ARG A 157 1.52 6.32 -30.62
C ARG A 157 2.18 6.92 -31.86
N ILE A 158 2.38 8.22 -31.82
CA ILE A 158 3.13 8.98 -32.81
C ILE A 158 4.25 9.70 -32.09
N GLY A 159 5.49 9.34 -32.37
CA GLY A 159 6.68 10.01 -31.89
C GLY A 159 7.35 10.78 -33.02
N TYR A 160 7.70 12.03 -32.76
CA TYR A 160 8.46 12.86 -33.69
C TYR A 160 9.63 13.50 -32.97
N ASN A 161 10.81 13.40 -33.59
CA ASN A 161 12.04 13.95 -33.07
C ASN A 161 12.75 14.71 -34.17
N TYR A 162 12.95 16.02 -33.99
CA TYR A 162 13.70 16.86 -34.90
C TYR A 162 15.11 17.11 -34.37
N LYS A 163 16.10 16.65 -35.12
CA LYS A 163 17.55 16.78 -34.82
C LYS A 163 17.96 16.31 -33.42
N ARG A 164 17.17 15.41 -32.78
CA ARG A 164 17.32 14.99 -31.39
C ARG A 164 17.24 16.13 -30.37
N ARG A 165 16.64 17.29 -30.77
CA ARG A 165 16.49 18.48 -29.93
C ARG A 165 15.05 18.67 -29.47
N TYR A 166 14.11 18.56 -30.39
CA TYR A 166 12.69 18.75 -30.12
C TYR A 166 11.99 17.42 -30.27
N LEU A 167 11.39 16.95 -29.19
CA LEU A 167 10.70 15.67 -29.12
C LEU A 167 9.24 15.95 -28.83
N VAL A 168 8.37 15.30 -29.58
CA VAL A 168 6.93 15.34 -29.36
C VAL A 168 6.42 13.91 -29.45
N GLU A 169 5.65 13.48 -28.47
CA GLU A 169 4.99 12.18 -28.49
C GLU A 169 3.51 12.37 -28.18
N PHE A 170 2.66 11.77 -28.97
CA PHE A 170 1.23 11.67 -28.74
C PHE A 170 0.84 10.22 -28.66
N THR A 171 0.12 9.84 -27.59
CA THR A 171 -0.42 8.49 -27.43
C THR A 171 -1.93 8.59 -27.20
N TYR A 172 -2.65 7.69 -27.84
CA TYR A 172 -4.08 7.48 -27.59
C TYR A 172 -4.32 6.01 -27.30
N ARG A 173 -5.03 5.75 -26.20
CA ARG A 173 -5.44 4.40 -25.81
C ARG A 173 -6.93 4.37 -25.49
N GLN A 174 -7.60 3.33 -25.93
CA GLN A 174 -8.98 3.04 -25.61
C GLN A 174 -9.07 1.62 -25.05
N ASP A 175 -9.51 1.51 -23.80
CA ASP A 175 -9.62 0.24 -23.10
C ASP A 175 -11.07 -0.08 -22.78
N GLY A 176 -11.44 -1.36 -22.94
CA GLY A 176 -12.72 -1.90 -22.56
C GLY A 176 -12.56 -3.08 -21.61
N SER A 177 -13.32 -3.11 -20.51
CA SER A 177 -13.26 -4.17 -19.51
C SER A 177 -14.63 -4.75 -19.21
N SER A 178 -14.66 -6.07 -19.02
CA SER A 178 -15.87 -6.80 -18.62
C SER A 178 -16.30 -6.53 -17.17
N THR A 179 -15.47 -5.90 -16.36
CA THR A 179 -15.80 -5.59 -14.96
C THR A 179 -16.85 -4.50 -14.80
N PHE A 180 -17.02 -3.66 -15.83
CA PHE A 180 -17.95 -2.52 -15.81
C PHE A 180 -19.31 -2.86 -16.42
N GLY A 181 -20.32 -2.10 -16.04
CA GLY A 181 -21.64 -2.14 -16.66
C GLY A 181 -21.59 -1.87 -18.15
N GLU A 182 -22.62 -2.30 -18.88
CA GLU A 182 -22.64 -2.32 -20.36
C GLU A 182 -22.31 -0.97 -20.99
N ASN A 183 -22.82 0.12 -20.43
CA ASN A 183 -22.62 1.48 -20.95
C ASN A 183 -21.31 2.14 -20.51
N HIS A 184 -20.56 1.54 -19.58
CA HIS A 184 -19.37 2.12 -18.95
C HIS A 184 -18.08 1.32 -19.17
N ARG A 185 -18.12 0.29 -20.03
CA ARG A 185 -16.99 -0.61 -20.31
C ARG A 185 -15.79 0.09 -20.90
N TRP A 186 -16.00 1.10 -21.73
CA TRP A 186 -14.97 1.72 -22.54
C TRP A 186 -14.52 3.07 -21.97
N ALA A 187 -13.21 3.25 -21.88
CA ALA A 187 -12.58 4.53 -21.53
C ALA A 187 -11.48 4.91 -22.51
N LYS A 188 -11.19 6.21 -22.58
CA LYS A 188 -10.22 6.80 -23.49
C LYS A 188 -9.15 7.52 -22.72
N PHE A 189 -7.88 7.30 -23.07
CA PHE A 189 -6.71 7.78 -22.37
C PHE A 189 -5.72 8.43 -23.34
N PRO A 190 -5.94 9.71 -23.70
CA PRO A 190 -4.97 10.48 -24.46
C PRO A 190 -3.79 10.93 -23.60
N SER A 191 -2.61 11.04 -24.20
CA SER A 191 -1.45 11.68 -23.58
C SER A 191 -0.58 12.40 -24.62
N ILE A 192 0.11 13.44 -24.16
CA ILE A 192 1.11 14.17 -24.94
C ILE A 192 2.34 14.40 -24.08
N ALA A 193 3.52 14.23 -24.68
CA ALA A 193 4.80 14.54 -24.05
C ALA A 193 5.65 15.40 -24.97
N LEU A 194 6.32 16.38 -24.39
CA LEU A 194 7.21 17.32 -25.06
C LEU A 194 8.59 17.25 -24.40
N GLY A 195 9.63 17.31 -25.23
CA GLY A 195 10.99 17.35 -24.76
C GLY A 195 11.83 18.33 -25.57
N TRP A 196 12.63 19.10 -24.87
CA TRP A 196 13.57 20.04 -25.49
C TRP A 196 14.97 19.81 -24.91
N ALA A 197 15.87 19.26 -25.76
CA ALA A 197 17.29 19.12 -25.43
C ALA A 197 17.97 20.49 -25.64
N PHE A 198 17.81 21.37 -24.68
CA PHE A 198 18.25 22.76 -24.79
C PHE A 198 19.77 22.90 -24.88
N SER A 199 20.55 21.98 -24.34
CA SER A 199 22.00 21.95 -24.44
C SER A 199 22.51 21.79 -25.86
N GLU A 200 21.70 21.25 -26.78
CA GLU A 200 22.05 21.08 -28.20
C GLU A 200 21.83 22.36 -29.02
N GLU A 201 21.29 23.41 -28.42
CA GLU A 201 21.14 24.70 -29.07
C GLU A 201 22.46 25.47 -29.14
N SER A 202 22.81 25.96 -30.31
CA SER A 202 24.12 26.62 -30.58
C SER A 202 24.34 27.85 -29.69
N PHE A 203 23.29 28.58 -29.37
CA PHE A 203 23.37 29.76 -28.50
C PHE A 203 23.55 29.40 -27.03
N ILE A 204 22.97 28.30 -26.57
CA ILE A 204 23.15 27.80 -25.20
C ILE A 204 24.50 27.13 -25.06
N LYS A 205 24.86 26.26 -26.00
CA LYS A 205 26.13 25.52 -26.03
C LYS A 205 27.35 26.41 -25.84
N LYS A 206 27.35 27.57 -26.49
CA LYS A 206 28.46 28.56 -26.36
C LYS A 206 28.70 29.03 -24.91
N TRP A 207 27.64 29.06 -24.08
CA TRP A 207 27.73 29.53 -22.68
C TRP A 207 27.92 28.40 -21.70
N THR A 208 27.52 27.18 -22.04
CA THR A 208 27.41 26.06 -21.11
C THR A 208 28.39 24.93 -21.36
N GLU A 209 29.08 24.88 -22.53
CA GLU A 209 29.92 23.75 -22.94
C GLU A 209 31.03 23.34 -21.97
N ARG A 210 31.43 24.26 -21.04
CA ARG A 210 32.46 24.00 -20.05
C ARG A 210 31.96 23.19 -18.85
N TRP A 211 30.65 23.24 -18.60
CA TRP A 211 30.09 22.64 -17.39
C TRP A 211 28.86 21.77 -17.66
N LEU A 212 28.11 22.04 -18.70
CA LEU A 212 26.90 21.28 -19.07
C LEU A 212 27.22 20.34 -20.24
N SER A 213 27.23 19.04 -20.00
CA SER A 213 27.47 18.02 -21.02
C SER A 213 26.19 17.74 -21.81
N TRP A 214 25.05 17.71 -21.13
CA TRP A 214 23.73 17.50 -21.70
C TRP A 214 22.63 18.08 -20.80
N GLY A 215 21.57 18.59 -21.42
CA GLY A 215 20.44 19.14 -20.69
C GLY A 215 19.15 19.07 -21.48
N LYS A 216 18.06 18.63 -20.81
CA LYS A 216 16.73 18.46 -21.37
C LYS A 216 15.67 18.94 -20.41
N VAL A 217 14.72 19.74 -20.89
CA VAL A 217 13.44 20.00 -20.24
C VAL A 217 12.39 19.10 -20.85
N ARG A 218 11.51 18.56 -20.02
CA ARG A 218 10.38 17.74 -20.46
C ARG A 218 9.10 18.19 -19.77
N ALA A 219 8.00 18.06 -20.49
CA ALA A 219 6.66 18.30 -19.97
C ALA A 219 5.71 17.26 -20.54
N SER A 220 4.82 16.74 -19.74
CA SER A 220 3.80 15.82 -20.19
C SER A 220 2.45 16.09 -19.56
N TYR A 221 1.41 15.76 -20.30
CA TYR A 221 0.05 15.66 -19.82
C TYR A 221 -0.54 14.35 -20.32
N GLY A 222 -1.22 13.63 -19.44
CA GLY A 222 -1.87 12.40 -19.83
C GLY A 222 -3.02 12.03 -18.91
N THR A 223 -3.84 11.13 -19.41
CA THR A 223 -4.88 10.50 -18.63
C THR A 223 -4.62 9.01 -18.58
N SER A 224 -4.92 8.41 -17.43
CA SER A 224 -4.86 6.95 -17.23
C SER A 224 -6.12 6.48 -16.51
N GLY A 225 -6.43 5.21 -16.65
CA GLY A 225 -7.55 4.59 -15.95
C GLY A 225 -7.11 3.38 -15.16
N GLN A 226 -7.83 3.11 -14.09
CA GLN A 226 -7.66 1.89 -13.32
C GLN A 226 -9.00 1.14 -13.26
N ILE A 227 -8.94 -0.17 -13.41
CA ILE A 227 -10.04 -1.08 -13.16
C ILE A 227 -10.01 -1.49 -11.69
N PHE A 228 -11.16 -1.81 -11.13
CA PHE A 228 -11.23 -2.42 -9.82
C PHE A 228 -11.05 -3.94 -9.87
N ASP A 229 -10.73 -4.51 -8.72
CA ASP A 229 -10.31 -5.92 -8.64
C ASP A 229 -11.47 -6.91 -8.64
N ASP A 230 -12.65 -6.50 -8.19
CA ASP A 230 -13.83 -7.33 -8.19
C ASP A 230 -14.46 -7.40 -9.60
N ALA A 231 -14.62 -8.62 -10.12
CA ALA A 231 -15.12 -8.84 -11.49
C ALA A 231 -16.61 -8.55 -11.66
N TYR A 232 -17.40 -8.54 -10.58
CA TYR A 232 -18.85 -8.60 -10.67
C TYR A 232 -19.60 -7.48 -9.94
N LEU A 233 -18.93 -6.50 -9.36
CA LEU A 233 -19.56 -5.38 -8.63
C LEU A 233 -20.63 -4.65 -9.45
N ALA A 234 -20.41 -4.47 -10.76
CA ALA A 234 -21.37 -3.82 -11.63
C ALA A 234 -22.57 -4.72 -12.00
N HIS A 235 -22.39 -6.04 -11.89
CA HIS A 235 -23.37 -7.03 -12.36
C HIS A 235 -24.21 -7.63 -11.22
N GLY A 236 -23.75 -7.49 -9.99
CA GLY A 236 -24.33 -8.11 -8.79
C GLY A 236 -23.93 -9.57 -8.64
N ILE A 237 -23.98 -10.03 -7.41
CA ILE A 237 -23.73 -11.42 -7.01
C ILE A 237 -24.91 -11.94 -6.19
N VAL A 238 -25.15 -13.23 -6.29
CA VAL A 238 -26.09 -13.95 -5.44
C VAL A 238 -25.33 -14.73 -4.40
N LYS A 239 -25.67 -14.56 -3.13
CA LYS A 239 -25.14 -15.34 -2.02
C LYS A 239 -26.12 -16.45 -1.67
N MET A 240 -25.59 -17.63 -1.42
CA MET A 240 -26.33 -18.76 -0.88
C MET A 240 -26.01 -18.79 0.62
N GLU A 241 -26.77 -18.09 1.41
CA GLU A 241 -26.57 -18.09 2.87
C GLU A 241 -27.40 -19.20 3.54
N GLY A 242 -26.88 -19.72 4.66
CA GLY A 242 -27.33 -20.94 5.32
C GLY A 242 -28.76 -20.94 5.91
N GLY A 243 -29.62 -20.07 5.44
CA GLY A 243 -31.05 -20.13 5.69
C GLY A 243 -31.71 -21.13 4.76
N SER A 244 -32.64 -21.94 5.25
CA SER A 244 -33.48 -22.77 4.41
C SER A 244 -34.96 -22.48 4.68
N PHE A 245 -35.73 -22.33 3.63
CA PHE A 245 -37.17 -22.31 3.70
C PHE A 245 -37.70 -23.61 3.09
N ASN A 246 -38.38 -24.41 3.92
CA ASN A 246 -38.96 -25.68 3.51
C ASN A 246 -37.95 -26.65 2.83
N GLY A 247 -36.69 -26.68 3.33
CA GLY A 247 -35.64 -27.55 2.79
C GLY A 247 -34.89 -27.01 1.56
N VAL A 248 -35.25 -25.82 1.08
CA VAL A 248 -34.56 -25.14 -0.03
C VAL A 248 -33.64 -24.05 0.52
N THR A 249 -32.38 -24.04 0.12
CA THR A 249 -31.43 -23.00 0.49
C THR A 249 -31.88 -21.65 -0.07
N LEU A 250 -31.88 -20.62 0.77
CA LEU A 250 -32.21 -19.27 0.36
C LEU A 250 -31.06 -18.67 -0.45
N ALA A 251 -31.43 -18.11 -1.59
CA ALA A 251 -30.54 -17.29 -2.41
C ALA A 251 -30.94 -15.83 -2.23
N GLU A 252 -29.99 -15.00 -1.86
CA GLU A 252 -30.21 -13.57 -1.63
C GLU A 252 -29.19 -12.70 -2.37
N PRO A 253 -29.53 -11.45 -2.71
CA PRO A 253 -28.56 -10.54 -3.30
C PRO A 253 -27.36 -10.34 -2.37
N GLY A 254 -26.16 -10.61 -2.84
CA GLY A 254 -24.96 -10.45 -2.05
C GLY A 254 -24.58 -8.98 -1.83
N GLU A 255 -24.83 -8.16 -2.82
CA GLU A 255 -24.54 -6.71 -2.82
C GLU A 255 -25.56 -5.95 -3.65
N ASN A 256 -25.70 -4.64 -3.40
CA ASN A 256 -26.50 -3.79 -4.28
C ASN A 256 -25.80 -3.65 -5.64
N ILE A 257 -26.53 -3.94 -6.71
CA ILE A 257 -26.01 -3.82 -8.08
C ILE A 257 -25.63 -2.37 -8.35
N ALA A 258 -24.47 -2.15 -8.95
CA ALA A 258 -23.95 -0.83 -9.27
C ALA A 258 -23.61 -0.70 -10.77
N PRO A 259 -24.60 -0.66 -11.67
CA PRO A 259 -24.39 -0.69 -13.12
C PRO A 259 -23.70 0.56 -13.67
N GLU A 260 -23.73 1.66 -12.92
CA GLU A 260 -23.09 2.95 -13.25
C GLU A 260 -21.60 2.99 -12.94
N LEU A 261 -21.05 1.91 -12.36
CA LEU A 261 -19.62 1.86 -12.06
C LEU A 261 -18.77 1.99 -13.32
N THR A 262 -17.83 2.91 -13.27
CA THR A 262 -16.90 3.21 -14.35
C THR A 262 -15.45 3.29 -13.88
N TRP A 263 -14.54 3.50 -14.81
CA TRP A 263 -13.11 3.62 -14.60
C TRP A 263 -12.79 4.74 -13.60
N GLU A 264 -11.89 4.45 -12.69
CA GLU A 264 -11.19 5.48 -11.93
C GLU A 264 -10.23 6.20 -12.89
N LYS A 265 -10.38 7.51 -13.06
CA LYS A 265 -9.61 8.28 -14.04
C LYS A 265 -8.63 9.22 -13.35
N THR A 266 -7.37 9.12 -13.73
CA THR A 266 -6.32 10.04 -13.26
C THR A 266 -5.86 10.92 -14.40
N LYS A 267 -5.86 12.23 -14.18
CA LYS A 267 -5.22 13.25 -15.01
C LYS A 267 -3.90 13.60 -14.37
N GLN A 268 -2.83 13.58 -15.15
CA GLN A 268 -1.48 13.84 -14.66
C GLN A 268 -0.80 14.91 -15.50
N TYR A 269 -0.15 15.85 -14.82
CA TYR A 269 0.81 16.80 -15.38
C TYR A 269 2.16 16.51 -14.78
N ASP A 270 3.20 16.59 -15.60
CA ASP A 270 4.58 16.37 -15.18
C ASP A 270 5.50 17.36 -15.91
N ILE A 271 6.41 17.98 -15.15
CA ILE A 271 7.46 18.85 -15.69
C ILE A 271 8.77 18.40 -15.08
N GLY A 272 9.75 18.11 -15.94
CA GLY A 272 11.04 17.61 -15.52
C GLY A 272 12.21 18.33 -16.17
N LEU A 273 13.32 18.29 -15.45
CA LEU A 273 14.62 18.80 -15.89
C LEU A 273 15.67 17.73 -15.66
N ASP A 274 16.35 17.34 -16.73
CA ASP A 274 17.46 16.41 -16.69
C ASP A 274 18.74 17.14 -17.13
N MET A 275 19.81 17.02 -16.35
CA MET A 275 21.12 17.61 -16.67
C MET A 275 22.26 16.66 -16.34
N ASP A 276 23.21 16.55 -17.28
CA ASP A 276 24.51 15.94 -17.05
C ASP A 276 25.57 17.04 -17.15
N MET A 277 26.44 17.11 -16.15
CA MET A 277 27.39 18.20 -15.98
C MET A 277 28.81 17.66 -15.80
N PHE A 278 29.81 18.50 -16.14
CA PHE A 278 31.23 18.23 -15.91
C PHE A 278 31.69 16.91 -16.56
N ASP A 279 31.49 16.76 -17.86
CA ASP A 279 31.77 15.53 -18.61
C ASP A 279 31.02 14.30 -18.06
N ASN A 280 29.73 14.48 -17.78
CA ASN A 280 28.84 13.47 -17.18
C ASN A 280 29.29 13.00 -15.79
N ARG A 281 30.05 13.83 -15.06
CA ARG A 281 30.49 13.52 -13.71
C ARG A 281 29.38 13.72 -12.68
N VAL A 282 28.49 14.69 -12.94
CA VAL A 282 27.34 14.98 -12.07
C VAL A 282 26.09 14.91 -12.94
N GLY A 283 25.17 14.04 -12.58
CA GLY A 283 23.83 13.97 -13.13
C GLY A 283 22.81 14.53 -12.13
N LEU A 284 21.87 15.31 -12.62
CA LEU A 284 20.79 15.91 -11.85
C LEU A 284 19.47 15.67 -12.56
N LYS A 285 18.45 15.24 -11.79
CA LYS A 285 17.07 15.20 -12.27
C LYS A 285 16.18 15.89 -11.26
N PHE A 286 15.25 16.65 -11.76
CA PHE A 286 14.21 17.30 -10.99
C PHE A 286 12.88 17.08 -11.68
N ASP A 287 11.86 16.68 -10.91
CA ASP A 287 10.51 16.48 -11.35
C ASP A 287 9.51 17.17 -10.43
N TYR A 288 8.53 17.80 -11.04
CA TYR A 288 7.30 18.25 -10.40
C TYR A 288 6.13 17.56 -11.08
N TYR A 289 5.25 16.95 -10.31
CA TYR A 289 4.04 16.32 -10.81
C TYR A 289 2.79 16.77 -10.06
N TYR A 290 1.68 16.76 -10.78
CA TYR A 290 0.34 16.90 -10.21
C TYR A 290 -0.57 15.83 -10.80
N LYS A 291 -1.24 15.05 -9.94
CA LYS A 291 -2.17 13.98 -10.28
C LYS A 291 -3.52 14.27 -9.65
N TYR A 292 -4.56 14.20 -10.44
CA TYR A 292 -5.93 14.31 -9.97
C TYR A 292 -6.69 13.08 -10.38
N THR A 293 -7.17 12.31 -9.39
CA THR A 293 -7.95 11.09 -9.61
C THR A 293 -9.40 11.38 -9.30
N ASP A 294 -10.22 11.14 -10.30
CA ASP A 294 -11.67 11.31 -10.28
C ASP A 294 -12.35 9.94 -10.29
N GLY A 295 -13.42 9.82 -9.55
CA GLY A 295 -14.23 8.61 -9.51
C GLY A 295 -13.59 7.42 -8.81
N LEU A 296 -12.80 7.66 -7.77
CA LEU A 296 -12.33 6.57 -6.89
C LEU A 296 -13.51 5.84 -6.26
N LEU A 297 -13.40 4.52 -6.22
CA LEU A 297 -14.43 3.66 -5.66
C LEU A 297 -14.50 3.79 -4.13
N TYR A 298 -15.70 3.96 -3.65
CA TYR A 298 -15.99 3.98 -2.23
C TYR A 298 -17.35 3.39 -1.92
N SER A 299 -17.46 2.70 -0.78
CA SER A 299 -18.72 2.14 -0.29
C SER A 299 -19.55 3.24 0.37
N VAL A 300 -20.60 3.67 -0.29
CA VAL A 300 -21.50 4.73 0.16
C VAL A 300 -22.67 4.12 0.92
N SER A 301 -22.99 4.70 2.09
CA SER A 301 -24.16 4.29 2.86
C SER A 301 -25.46 4.70 2.17
N LEU A 302 -26.39 3.77 2.06
CA LEU A 302 -27.72 3.95 1.47
C LEU A 302 -28.80 3.89 2.53
N PRO A 303 -29.96 4.55 2.30
CA PRO A 303 -31.12 4.40 3.17
C PRO A 303 -31.60 2.95 3.22
N GLY A 304 -31.61 2.35 4.42
CA GLY A 304 -31.94 0.93 4.63
C GLY A 304 -33.39 0.56 4.31
N ASP A 305 -34.27 1.56 4.19
CA ASP A 305 -35.70 1.35 3.90
C ASP A 305 -35.98 1.06 2.42
N ILE A 306 -35.00 1.32 1.55
CA ILE A 306 -35.18 1.22 0.09
C ILE A 306 -34.28 0.14 -0.53
N TYR A 307 -33.13 -0.09 0.07
CA TYR A 307 -32.09 -0.97 -0.46
C TYR A 307 -31.92 -2.21 0.41
N TYR A 308 -31.70 -3.35 -0.23
CA TYR A 308 -31.46 -4.61 0.48
C TYR A 308 -30.22 -4.56 1.37
N ASN A 309 -29.11 -3.99 0.85
CA ASN A 309 -27.90 -3.74 1.62
C ASN A 309 -27.78 -2.25 1.96
N SER A 310 -27.28 -1.95 3.15
CA SER A 310 -27.08 -0.58 3.64
C SER A 310 -25.96 0.18 2.94
N THR A 311 -25.22 -0.45 2.03
CA THR A 311 -24.10 0.15 1.28
C THR A 311 -24.09 -0.25 -0.18
N GLN A 312 -23.50 0.60 -1.02
CA GLN A 312 -23.25 0.33 -2.45
C GLN A 312 -21.91 0.93 -2.86
N MET A 313 -21.15 0.21 -3.65
CA MET A 313 -19.94 0.76 -4.28
C MET A 313 -20.31 1.77 -5.36
N GLN A 314 -19.68 2.95 -5.30
CA GLN A 314 -19.88 4.03 -6.26
C GLN A 314 -18.55 4.71 -6.59
N ASN A 315 -18.44 5.34 -7.76
CA ASN A 315 -17.36 6.26 -8.09
C ASN A 315 -17.57 7.59 -7.33
N ALA A 316 -17.17 7.64 -6.07
CA ALA A 316 -17.66 8.62 -5.11
C ALA A 316 -16.62 9.60 -4.59
N LEU A 317 -15.33 9.36 -4.82
CA LEU A 317 -14.26 10.18 -4.26
C LEU A 317 -13.37 10.81 -5.32
N GLU A 318 -12.88 11.99 -5.01
CA GLU A 318 -11.87 12.70 -5.78
C GLU A 318 -10.65 12.99 -4.89
N VAL A 319 -9.45 12.69 -5.40
CA VAL A 319 -8.19 12.86 -4.65
C VAL A 319 -7.14 13.48 -5.55
N SER A 320 -6.40 14.46 -5.04
CA SER A 320 -5.21 14.97 -5.70
C SER A 320 -3.92 14.53 -5.00
N ASN A 321 -2.87 14.42 -5.79
CA ASN A 321 -1.50 14.22 -5.35
C ASN A 321 -0.61 15.16 -6.14
N GLU A 322 0.23 15.92 -5.45
CA GLU A 322 1.29 16.71 -6.06
C GLU A 322 2.61 16.43 -5.37
N GLY A 323 3.70 16.59 -6.09
CA GLY A 323 4.99 16.30 -5.49
C GLY A 323 6.18 16.82 -6.27
N ILE A 324 7.30 16.83 -5.56
CA ILE A 324 8.61 17.14 -6.11
C ILE A 324 9.55 15.96 -5.87
N GLU A 325 10.36 15.67 -6.87
CA GLU A 325 11.39 14.65 -6.82
C GLU A 325 12.71 15.24 -7.27
N PHE A 326 13.77 14.89 -6.58
CA PHE A 326 15.11 15.37 -6.85
C PHE A 326 16.10 14.21 -6.75
N ASP A 327 16.83 13.97 -7.83
CA ASP A 327 17.88 12.96 -7.94
C ASP A 327 19.20 13.61 -8.28
N VAL A 328 20.25 13.25 -7.55
CA VAL A 328 21.64 13.63 -7.84
C VAL A 328 22.52 12.41 -7.85
N GLN A 329 23.29 12.27 -8.92
CA GLN A 329 24.37 11.29 -9.01
C GLN A 329 25.67 12.02 -9.22
N ALA A 330 26.73 11.63 -8.51
CA ALA A 330 28.06 12.22 -8.70
C ALA A 330 29.15 11.16 -8.64
N ASP A 331 30.07 11.22 -9.62
CA ASP A 331 31.34 10.49 -9.59
C ASP A 331 32.37 11.35 -8.83
N ILE A 332 32.49 11.14 -7.51
CA ILE A 332 33.38 11.92 -6.65
C ILE A 332 34.84 11.66 -7.04
N PHE A 333 35.19 10.38 -7.18
CA PHE A 333 36.48 9.94 -7.69
C PHE A 333 36.25 9.01 -8.89
N ARG A 334 36.70 9.44 -10.08
CA ARG A 334 36.49 8.71 -11.34
C ARG A 334 37.76 8.03 -11.84
N GLU A 335 38.90 8.71 -11.78
CA GLU A 335 40.18 8.29 -12.38
C GLU A 335 41.22 7.92 -11.34
N SER A 336 40.90 7.96 -10.06
CA SER A 336 41.82 7.61 -8.96
C SER A 336 41.83 6.10 -8.69
N ALA A 337 42.81 5.65 -7.88
CA ALA A 337 42.88 4.26 -7.42
C ALA A 337 41.65 3.81 -6.65
N VAL A 338 40.97 4.74 -5.99
CA VAL A 338 39.64 4.58 -5.41
C VAL A 338 38.65 5.25 -6.33
N LYS A 339 37.66 4.52 -6.79
CA LYS A 339 36.50 5.08 -7.52
C LYS A 339 35.36 5.20 -6.56
N TRP A 340 34.68 6.35 -6.52
CA TRP A 340 33.54 6.58 -5.65
C TRP A 340 32.44 7.29 -6.41
N ARG A 341 31.29 6.61 -6.55
CA ARG A 341 30.02 7.15 -7.05
C ARG A 341 29.04 7.25 -5.90
N THR A 342 28.38 8.38 -5.79
CA THR A 342 27.29 8.59 -4.83
C THR A 342 26.01 8.96 -5.58
N LYS A 343 24.87 8.47 -5.07
CA LYS A 343 23.54 8.78 -5.58
C LYS A 343 22.68 9.18 -4.41
N PHE A 344 22.01 10.29 -4.52
CA PHE A 344 21.07 10.78 -3.53
C PHE A 344 19.75 11.11 -4.22
N ASN A 345 18.66 10.59 -3.68
CA ASN A 345 17.31 10.98 -4.10
C ASN A 345 16.51 11.45 -2.90
N VAL A 346 15.61 12.38 -3.14
CA VAL A 346 14.64 12.84 -2.15
C VAL A 346 13.35 13.22 -2.86
N SER A 347 12.25 12.84 -2.24
CA SER A 347 10.91 13.17 -2.72
C SER A 347 10.04 13.70 -1.59
N ARG A 348 9.08 14.52 -1.97
CA ARG A 348 7.98 14.96 -1.12
C ARG A 348 6.68 14.88 -1.89
N ASN A 349 5.69 14.20 -1.33
CA ASN A 349 4.35 14.12 -1.86
C ASN A 349 3.36 14.82 -0.93
N TRP A 350 2.44 15.57 -1.48
CA TRP A 350 1.25 16.08 -0.81
C TRP A 350 0.04 15.44 -1.44
N ASN A 351 -0.83 14.86 -0.64
CA ASN A 351 -2.12 14.40 -1.12
C ASN A 351 -3.25 15.22 -0.48
N ARG A 352 -4.40 15.20 -1.12
CA ARG A 352 -5.59 15.89 -0.63
C ARG A 352 -6.84 15.13 -1.03
N PHE A 353 -7.74 14.95 -0.08
CA PHE A 353 -9.11 14.55 -0.37
C PHE A 353 -9.87 15.78 -0.86
N GLU A 354 -10.23 15.80 -2.14
CA GLU A 354 -10.80 16.98 -2.78
C GLU A 354 -12.31 17.03 -2.57
N LYS A 355 -13.00 15.90 -2.82
CA LYS A 355 -14.44 15.88 -2.83
C LYS A 355 -15.01 14.48 -2.66
N SER A 356 -16.20 14.39 -2.06
CA SER A 356 -17.06 13.22 -2.08
C SER A 356 -18.29 13.45 -2.96
N ALA A 357 -18.94 12.39 -3.43
CA ALA A 357 -20.13 12.47 -4.28
C ALA A 357 -21.28 13.27 -3.64
N ASN A 358 -21.40 13.23 -2.32
CA ASN A 358 -22.44 13.97 -1.57
C ASN A 358 -21.95 15.32 -1.03
N GLY A 359 -20.70 15.74 -1.32
CA GLY A 359 -20.12 17.00 -0.86
C GLY A 359 -19.89 17.09 0.63
N ARG A 360 -19.81 15.96 1.35
CA ARG A 360 -19.60 15.89 2.80
C ARG A 360 -18.31 15.14 3.12
N ASP A 361 -17.80 15.35 4.33
CA ASP A 361 -16.72 14.53 4.87
C ASP A 361 -17.20 13.08 5.05
N ILE A 362 -16.28 12.11 4.91
CA ILE A 362 -16.58 10.69 5.02
C ILE A 362 -15.64 10.05 6.04
N GLY A 363 -16.15 9.76 7.22
CA GLY A 363 -15.34 9.20 8.30
C GLY A 363 -14.16 10.11 8.67
N ASN A 364 -12.94 9.64 8.44
CA ASN A 364 -11.71 10.41 8.67
C ASN A 364 -11.25 11.21 7.44
N LEU A 365 -11.94 11.09 6.31
CA LEU A 365 -11.66 11.85 5.09
C LEU A 365 -12.35 13.22 5.17
N ILE A 366 -11.57 14.25 5.42
CA ILE A 366 -12.03 15.64 5.55
C ILE A 366 -11.66 16.38 4.26
N GLN A 367 -12.63 17.03 3.62
CA GLN A 367 -12.40 17.74 2.37
C GLN A 367 -11.33 18.83 2.52
N GLY A 368 -10.43 18.91 1.54
CA GLY A 368 -9.29 19.83 1.57
C GLY A 368 -8.14 19.40 2.49
N ARG A 369 -8.24 18.23 3.15
CA ARG A 369 -7.18 17.71 4.02
C ARG A 369 -6.50 16.47 3.41
N PRO A 370 -5.29 16.13 3.87
CA PRO A 370 -4.63 14.90 3.42
C PRO A 370 -5.48 13.65 3.67
N VAL A 371 -5.47 12.71 2.73
CA VAL A 371 -6.16 11.41 2.86
C VAL A 371 -5.63 10.63 4.09
N ASN A 372 -4.34 10.80 4.39
CA ASN A 372 -3.67 10.18 5.53
C ASN A 372 -3.65 11.09 6.77
N ALA A 373 -4.65 11.95 6.91
CA ALA A 373 -4.75 12.87 8.03
C ALA A 373 -5.13 12.16 9.33
N PHE A 374 -4.52 12.58 10.43
CA PHE A 374 -4.99 12.20 11.75
C PHE A 374 -6.12 13.12 12.16
N ASN A 375 -7.26 12.53 12.49
CA ASN A 375 -8.40 13.20 13.07
C ASN A 375 -8.52 12.73 14.52
N VAL A 376 -8.13 13.59 15.47
CA VAL A 376 -7.87 13.21 16.86
C VAL A 376 -8.57 14.12 17.85
N TYR A 377 -8.79 13.60 19.05
CA TYR A 377 -9.19 14.41 20.20
C TYR A 377 -8.01 15.21 20.72
N VAL A 378 -8.26 16.46 21.09
CA VAL A 378 -7.30 17.29 21.80
C VAL A 378 -7.36 16.94 23.27
N ASP A 379 -6.23 16.55 23.82
CA ASP A 379 -6.09 16.22 25.24
C ASP A 379 -5.08 17.17 25.92
N ASP A 380 -5.31 17.44 27.20
CA ASP A 380 -4.48 18.33 28.02
C ASP A 380 -4.17 17.67 29.39
N GLY A 381 -3.37 16.61 29.33
CA GLY A 381 -3.01 15.83 30.51
C GLY A 381 -4.16 14.97 31.07
N TYR A 382 -4.18 14.79 32.39
CA TYR A 382 -5.12 13.92 33.10
C TYR A 382 -5.86 14.71 34.17
N PHE A 383 -7.16 14.43 34.40
CA PHE A 383 -7.91 15.01 35.52
C PHE A 383 -7.23 14.63 36.83
N GLN A 384 -6.81 15.64 37.60
CA GLN A 384 -6.10 15.42 38.86
C GLN A 384 -7.09 15.17 40.03
N ASN A 385 -8.22 15.86 40.02
CA ASN A 385 -9.27 15.75 41.02
C ASN A 385 -10.64 15.96 40.39
N GLU A 386 -11.71 15.81 41.21
CA GLU A 386 -13.08 15.92 40.73
C GLU A 386 -13.48 17.35 40.34
N ASP A 387 -12.84 18.37 40.90
CA ASP A 387 -13.12 19.78 40.61
C ASP A 387 -12.67 20.20 39.21
N GLU A 388 -11.71 19.47 38.61
CA GLU A 388 -11.26 19.69 37.27
C GLU A 388 -12.21 19.12 36.19
N VAL A 389 -13.14 18.26 36.58
CA VAL A 389 -14.08 17.64 35.64
C VAL A 389 -15.18 18.65 35.26
N PRO A 390 -15.35 18.99 33.95
CA PRO A 390 -16.36 19.92 33.51
C PRO A 390 -17.77 19.48 33.90
N ARG A 391 -18.59 20.44 34.38
CA ARG A 391 -19.97 20.25 34.77
C ARG A 391 -20.89 21.01 33.82
N TYR A 392 -21.89 20.31 33.31
CA TYR A 392 -22.89 20.88 32.40
C TYR A 392 -24.28 20.80 33.08
N TYR A 393 -25.14 21.73 32.72
CA TYR A 393 -26.50 21.77 33.23
C TYR A 393 -27.48 21.78 32.05
N ASN A 394 -28.55 21.00 32.13
CA ASN A 394 -29.61 21.03 31.13
C ASN A 394 -30.49 22.30 31.31
N MET A 395 -31.44 22.51 30.41
CA MET A 395 -32.37 23.66 30.50
C MET A 395 -33.26 23.64 31.75
N GLN A 396 -33.41 22.50 32.39
CA GLN A 396 -34.16 22.34 33.67
C GLN A 396 -33.28 22.62 34.91
N GLY A 397 -31.99 22.88 34.69
CA GLY A 397 -31.04 23.11 35.78
C GLY A 397 -30.48 21.82 36.40
N ASP A 398 -30.75 20.65 35.81
CA ASP A 398 -30.17 19.40 36.28
C ASP A 398 -28.71 19.29 35.82
N GLU A 399 -27.82 18.85 36.71
CA GLU A 399 -26.44 18.63 36.42
C GLU A 399 -26.27 17.45 35.47
N LYS A 400 -25.52 17.65 34.40
CA LYS A 400 -25.10 16.64 33.41
C LYS A 400 -23.62 16.43 33.48
N TYR A 401 -23.23 15.18 33.39
CA TYR A 401 -21.82 14.80 33.36
C TYR A 401 -21.29 14.88 31.93
N LEU A 402 -20.01 15.16 31.79
CA LEU A 402 -19.31 14.97 30.52
C LEU A 402 -19.52 13.51 30.09
N SER A 403 -20.28 13.29 29.04
CA SER A 403 -20.56 11.95 28.55
C SER A 403 -19.67 11.65 27.31
N ASN A 404 -19.32 10.40 27.15
CA ASN A 404 -18.57 9.94 26.02
C ASN A 404 -19.30 8.77 25.36
N ASP A 405 -19.59 8.88 24.08
CA ASP A 405 -20.33 7.88 23.32
C ASP A 405 -19.64 6.49 23.30
N ARG A 406 -18.33 6.44 23.54
CA ARG A 406 -17.56 5.19 23.48
C ARG A 406 -16.47 5.02 24.52
N LEU A 407 -16.02 6.08 25.16
CA LEU A 407 -14.81 6.03 25.99
C LEU A 407 -15.09 5.91 27.49
N ILE A 408 -16.15 6.50 27.99
CA ILE A 408 -16.50 6.41 29.41
C ILE A 408 -18.01 6.52 29.55
N THR A 409 -18.69 5.41 29.81
CA THR A 409 -20.07 5.45 30.21
C THR A 409 -20.10 5.79 31.71
N ILE A 410 -20.29 7.05 32.04
CA ILE A 410 -20.56 7.44 33.43
C ILE A 410 -22.00 7.07 33.72
N SER A 411 -22.20 5.99 34.45
CA SER A 411 -23.51 5.78 35.02
C SER A 411 -23.72 6.82 36.14
N ALA A 412 -24.91 7.37 36.25
CA ALA A 412 -25.29 8.32 37.30
C ALA A 412 -24.98 7.83 38.74
N LYS A 413 -24.57 6.58 38.92
CA LYS A 413 -24.20 5.95 40.19
C LYS A 413 -22.73 6.06 40.56
N THR A 414 -21.83 6.43 39.62
CA THR A 414 -20.39 6.31 39.86
C THR A 414 -19.63 7.62 40.01
N GLY A 415 -20.28 8.76 39.76
CA GLY A 415 -19.75 10.09 40.09
C GLY A 415 -18.48 10.51 39.30
N TYR A 416 -18.02 11.71 39.56
CA TYR A 416 -16.84 12.33 38.96
C TYR A 416 -15.52 11.60 39.26
N SER A 417 -15.44 10.88 40.38
CA SER A 417 -14.26 10.12 40.81
C SER A 417 -13.75 9.13 39.74
N ASN A 418 -14.65 8.66 38.89
CA ASN A 418 -14.26 7.74 37.81
C ASN A 418 -13.52 8.42 36.64
N LEU A 419 -13.62 9.73 36.53
CA LEU A 419 -12.89 10.49 35.51
C LEU A 419 -11.50 10.93 36.00
N VAL A 420 -11.27 10.94 37.29
CA VAL A 420 -9.95 11.29 37.84
C VAL A 420 -8.89 10.28 37.38
N GLY A 421 -7.82 10.80 36.85
CA GLY A 421 -6.74 10.00 36.21
C GLY A 421 -7.01 9.61 34.74
N THR A 422 -8.15 10.01 34.15
CA THR A 422 -8.41 9.83 32.72
C THR A 422 -7.91 11.04 31.93
N PRO A 423 -7.64 10.89 30.60
CA PRO A 423 -7.26 12.02 29.76
C PRO A 423 -8.31 13.13 29.76
N LYS A 424 -7.87 14.38 29.91
CA LYS A 424 -8.69 15.58 29.76
C LYS A 424 -8.94 15.84 28.28
N ILE A 425 -9.97 15.23 27.71
CA ILE A 425 -10.36 15.51 26.32
C ILE A 425 -11.15 16.81 26.30
N MET A 426 -10.78 17.70 25.38
CA MET A 426 -11.45 18.99 25.23
C MET A 426 -12.76 18.83 24.46
N ASP A 427 -13.83 19.38 24.99
CA ASP A 427 -15.10 19.57 24.31
C ASP A 427 -14.95 20.81 23.40
N LEU A 428 -14.70 20.55 22.10
CA LEU A 428 -14.40 21.63 21.15
C LEU A 428 -15.64 22.38 20.68
N ASN A 429 -16.80 21.77 20.73
CA ASN A 429 -18.06 22.36 20.30
C ASN A 429 -18.91 22.90 21.47
N GLY A 430 -18.55 22.59 22.72
CA GLY A 430 -19.21 23.07 23.94
C GLY A 430 -20.56 22.44 24.23
N ASP A 431 -20.88 21.27 23.67
CA ASP A 431 -22.18 20.62 23.85
C ASP A 431 -22.25 19.68 25.06
N GLY A 432 -21.15 19.50 25.80
CA GLY A 432 -21.06 18.65 26.99
C GLY A 432 -20.92 17.17 26.67
N VAL A 433 -20.76 16.78 25.40
CA VAL A 433 -20.65 15.38 24.98
C VAL A 433 -19.41 15.18 24.13
N ILE A 434 -18.44 14.42 24.62
CA ILE A 434 -17.24 14.09 23.83
C ILE A 434 -17.59 13.05 22.77
N ASN A 435 -17.54 13.46 21.51
CA ASN A 435 -17.84 12.61 20.37
C ASN A 435 -17.01 13.02 19.11
N ASN A 436 -17.36 12.49 17.94
CA ASN A 436 -16.61 12.77 16.72
C ASN A 436 -16.57 14.26 16.31
N LYS A 437 -17.44 15.12 16.86
CA LYS A 437 -17.45 16.55 16.59
C LYS A 437 -16.34 17.32 17.33
N ASP A 438 -15.75 16.67 18.37
CA ASP A 438 -14.66 17.22 19.18
C ASP A 438 -13.29 16.81 18.66
N ARG A 439 -13.23 16.22 17.47
CA ARG A 439 -11.98 15.88 16.82
C ARG A 439 -11.47 17.03 15.95
N MET A 440 -10.17 17.14 15.89
CA MET A 440 -9.51 18.08 15.00
C MET A 440 -8.47 17.39 14.12
N PHE A 441 -8.20 18.00 12.97
CA PHE A 441 -7.09 17.59 12.13
C PHE A 441 -5.74 17.88 12.81
N TYR A 442 -4.87 16.87 12.89
CA TYR A 442 -3.53 17.00 13.46
C TYR A 442 -2.48 16.31 12.61
N GLY A 443 -2.13 16.91 11.45
CA GLY A 443 -1.06 16.43 10.59
C GLY A 443 -1.36 15.17 9.78
N THR A 444 -0.32 14.53 9.28
CA THR A 444 -0.43 13.42 8.31
C THR A 444 0.64 12.37 8.53
N SER A 445 0.32 11.12 8.22
CA SER A 445 1.29 10.02 8.21
C SER A 445 2.29 10.06 7.05
N LEU A 446 2.05 10.92 6.03
CA LEU A 446 3.02 11.13 4.96
C LEU A 446 4.25 11.87 5.48
N PRO A 447 5.46 11.43 5.16
CA PRO A 447 6.68 12.12 5.56
C PRO A 447 6.80 13.47 4.83
N MET A 448 7.43 14.44 5.50
CA MET A 448 7.81 15.71 4.86
C MET A 448 8.83 15.50 3.74
N ALA A 449 9.74 14.55 3.92
CA ALA A 449 10.66 14.11 2.89
C ALA A 449 11.03 12.64 3.10
N HIS A 450 11.15 11.92 1.99
CA HIS A 450 11.60 10.53 1.95
C HIS A 450 12.62 10.37 0.85
N GLY A 451 13.67 9.58 1.10
CA GLY A 451 14.70 9.42 0.11
C GLY A 451 15.71 8.35 0.44
N GLY A 452 16.66 8.18 -0.46
CA GLY A 452 17.75 7.23 -0.34
C GLY A 452 19.12 7.85 -0.62
N TRP A 453 20.13 7.27 -0.01
CA TRP A 453 21.51 7.64 -0.28
C TRP A 453 22.33 6.38 -0.52
N ALA A 454 22.76 6.19 -1.77
CA ALA A 454 23.57 5.05 -2.20
C ALA A 454 25.01 5.48 -2.46
N ASN A 455 25.95 4.65 -2.04
CA ASN A 455 27.39 4.85 -2.27
C ASN A 455 27.99 3.58 -2.85
N GLU A 456 28.66 3.72 -3.98
CA GLU A 456 29.39 2.68 -4.67
C GLU A 456 30.88 3.04 -4.65
N ILE A 457 31.66 2.28 -3.91
CA ILE A 457 33.11 2.52 -3.77
C ILE A 457 33.86 1.30 -4.29
N SER A 458 34.80 1.49 -5.19
CA SER A 458 35.66 0.41 -5.64
C SER A 458 37.14 0.78 -5.47
N TRP A 459 37.92 -0.17 -4.97
CA TRP A 459 39.33 -0.06 -4.77
C TRP A 459 40.04 -1.35 -5.15
N LYS A 460 40.87 -1.28 -6.21
CA LYS A 460 41.49 -2.49 -6.77
C LYS A 460 40.44 -3.56 -7.10
N ASN A 461 40.46 -4.66 -6.39
CA ASN A 461 39.57 -5.80 -6.56
C ASN A 461 38.36 -5.78 -5.61
N PHE A 462 38.30 -4.83 -4.68
CA PHE A 462 37.18 -4.70 -3.74
C PHE A 462 36.14 -3.74 -4.26
N ASP A 463 34.88 -4.06 -4.02
CA ASP A 463 33.74 -3.17 -4.19
C ASP A 463 32.89 -3.13 -2.91
N LEU A 464 32.50 -1.94 -2.53
CA LEU A 464 31.63 -1.67 -1.39
C LEU A 464 30.42 -0.88 -1.87
N ASN A 465 29.22 -1.42 -1.63
CA ASN A 465 27.95 -0.75 -1.88
C ASN A 465 27.22 -0.54 -0.56
N VAL A 466 26.78 0.68 -0.31
CA VAL A 466 26.06 1.05 0.92
C VAL A 466 24.81 1.81 0.55
N LEU A 467 23.66 1.41 1.09
CA LEU A 467 22.37 2.05 0.86
C LEU A 467 21.74 2.46 2.19
N PHE A 468 21.47 3.75 2.32
CA PHE A 468 20.66 4.31 3.39
C PHE A 468 19.27 4.68 2.90
N ASN A 469 18.28 4.51 3.76
CA ASN A 469 16.94 5.06 3.62
C ASN A 469 16.73 6.16 4.66
N ILE A 470 16.11 7.27 4.27
CA ILE A 470 15.95 8.47 5.10
C ILE A 470 14.47 8.87 5.04
N THR A 471 13.84 9.01 6.19
CA THR A 471 12.47 9.50 6.33
C THR A 471 12.46 10.65 7.33
N LEU A 472 11.95 11.80 6.93
CA LEU A 472 11.95 13.00 7.75
C LEU A 472 10.53 13.47 8.07
N SER A 473 10.31 13.83 9.32
CA SER A 473 9.08 14.48 9.81
C SER A 473 7.81 13.74 9.42
N ARG A 474 7.78 12.43 9.57
CA ARG A 474 6.57 11.61 9.48
C ARG A 474 5.84 11.66 10.81
N GLN A 475 4.54 11.87 10.80
CA GLN A 475 3.75 11.72 12.02
C GLN A 475 3.23 10.30 12.14
N MET A 476 3.27 9.77 13.36
CA MET A 476 2.84 8.41 13.66
C MET A 476 2.09 8.38 14.97
N ARG A 477 0.99 7.65 15.03
CA ARG A 477 0.25 7.42 16.26
C ARG A 477 0.74 6.15 16.93
N ASN A 478 1.28 6.28 18.14
CA ASN A 478 1.75 5.15 18.94
C ASN A 478 0.60 4.62 19.81
N ASN A 479 -0.06 3.56 19.33
CA ASN A 479 -1.10 2.87 20.09
C ASN A 479 -0.55 1.79 21.03
N ASN A 480 0.74 1.44 20.95
CA ASN A 480 1.33 0.44 21.86
C ASN A 480 1.22 0.86 23.31
N ALA A 481 1.48 2.14 23.56
CA ALA A 481 1.33 2.75 24.86
C ALA A 481 -0.08 2.55 25.45
N TRP A 482 -1.08 2.55 24.58
CA TRP A 482 -2.47 2.34 24.95
C TRP A 482 -2.78 0.90 25.35
N THR A 483 -2.23 -0.10 24.66
CA THR A 483 -2.39 -1.50 25.03
C THR A 483 -1.93 -1.76 26.46
N LEU A 484 -0.94 -0.98 26.95
CA LEU A 484 -0.45 -1.04 28.32
C LEU A 484 -1.46 -0.52 29.34
N THR A 485 -2.40 0.34 28.94
CA THR A 485 -3.35 0.98 29.86
C THR A 485 -4.70 0.25 29.93
N GLN A 486 -4.94 -0.74 29.08
CA GLN A 486 -6.23 -1.44 28.95
C GLN A 486 -6.61 -2.36 30.12
N GLY A 487 -6.07 -2.30 31.28
CA GLY A 487 -6.52 -3.08 32.44
C GLY A 487 -6.48 -4.62 32.30
N ASN A 488 -6.07 -5.13 31.17
CA ASN A 488 -5.89 -6.54 30.89
C ASN A 488 -4.54 -6.80 30.21
N PRO A 489 -3.42 -6.32 30.81
CA PRO A 489 -2.09 -6.49 30.21
C PRO A 489 -1.67 -7.95 30.38
N VAL A 490 -2.01 -8.78 29.42
CA VAL A 490 -1.49 -10.14 29.37
C VAL A 490 -0.02 -10.04 28.93
N PHE A 491 0.89 -10.33 29.88
CA PHE A 491 2.33 -10.50 29.63
C PHE A 491 3.14 -9.24 29.21
N VAL A 492 2.79 -8.06 29.73
CA VAL A 492 3.59 -6.84 29.50
C VAL A 492 4.39 -6.50 30.74
N ASP A 493 5.68 -6.19 30.55
CA ASP A 493 6.53 -5.68 31.61
C ASP A 493 6.28 -4.17 31.82
N LEU A 494 5.62 -3.83 32.90
CA LEU A 494 5.30 -2.45 33.27
C LEU A 494 6.35 -1.79 34.17
N ARG A 495 7.48 -2.46 34.45
CA ARG A 495 8.55 -1.87 35.24
C ARG A 495 9.15 -0.65 34.52
N GLY A 496 9.21 0.46 35.23
CA GLY A 496 9.71 1.73 34.67
C GLY A 496 8.68 2.53 33.88
N VAL A 497 7.43 2.05 33.75
CA VAL A 497 6.34 2.82 33.14
C VAL A 497 5.58 3.57 34.24
N SER A 498 5.45 4.90 34.10
CA SER A 498 4.75 5.72 35.05
C SER A 498 3.29 5.91 34.66
N PHE A 499 2.40 5.50 35.57
CA PHE A 499 0.95 5.68 35.45
C PHE A 499 0.44 6.66 36.49
N TRP A 500 -0.59 7.40 36.16
CA TRP A 500 -1.27 8.25 37.12
C TRP A 500 -1.89 7.41 38.24
N SER A 501 -1.60 7.73 39.50
CA SER A 501 -2.08 7.03 40.68
C SER A 501 -2.70 7.94 41.72
N LYS A 502 -2.30 9.20 41.78
CA LYS A 502 -2.78 10.18 42.75
C LYS A 502 -2.68 11.60 42.20
N GLU A 503 -3.40 12.51 42.84
CA GLU A 503 -3.32 13.94 42.56
C GLU A 503 -1.88 14.47 42.62
N GLY A 504 -1.52 15.31 41.62
CA GLY A 504 -0.20 15.87 41.46
C GLY A 504 0.75 15.00 40.62
N ASP A 505 0.37 13.77 40.26
CA ASP A 505 1.19 12.92 39.40
C ASP A 505 1.28 13.50 37.99
N ASN A 506 2.51 13.74 37.51
CA ASN A 506 2.81 14.09 36.13
C ASN A 506 3.40 12.86 35.44
N THR A 507 2.58 12.10 34.75
CA THR A 507 2.92 10.80 34.19
C THR A 507 2.63 10.74 32.70
N THR A 508 3.31 9.82 32.01
CA THR A 508 3.09 9.61 30.57
C THR A 508 1.73 8.98 30.28
N TYR A 509 1.22 8.16 31.21
CA TYR A 509 -0.03 7.42 31.03
C TYR A 509 -1.03 7.73 32.12
N GLY A 510 -2.30 7.72 31.77
CA GLY A 510 -3.39 7.84 32.70
C GLY A 510 -3.52 6.65 33.65
N ARG A 511 -4.55 6.65 34.46
CA ARG A 511 -4.84 5.56 35.38
C ARG A 511 -5.03 4.24 34.63
N ILE A 512 -4.45 3.17 35.14
CA ILE A 512 -4.60 1.82 34.56
C ILE A 512 -6.09 1.46 34.46
N GLY A 513 -6.51 0.90 33.32
CA GLY A 513 -7.90 0.55 33.05
C GLY A 513 -8.74 1.69 32.47
N THR A 514 -8.15 2.86 32.24
CA THR A 514 -8.80 3.97 31.53
C THR A 514 -8.26 4.04 30.11
N TYR A 515 -9.17 4.13 29.15
CA TYR A 515 -8.87 4.09 27.73
C TYR A 515 -9.31 5.35 27.02
N ALA A 516 -8.48 5.88 26.16
CA ALA A 516 -8.85 6.88 25.17
C ALA A 516 -8.08 6.66 23.87
N GLU A 517 -8.81 6.45 22.79
CA GLU A 517 -8.28 6.33 21.44
C GLU A 517 -8.07 7.68 20.80
N SER A 518 -7.09 7.72 19.90
CA SER A 518 -6.93 8.82 18.97
C SER A 518 -6.70 10.17 19.66
N LEU A 519 -5.86 10.20 20.68
CA LEU A 519 -5.45 11.42 21.33
C LEU A 519 -4.31 12.11 20.58
N ARG A 520 -4.27 13.44 20.63
CA ARG A 520 -3.16 14.23 20.06
C ARG A 520 -1.81 13.88 20.68
N SER A 521 -1.78 13.63 21.99
CA SER A 521 -0.57 13.24 22.73
C SER A 521 0.05 11.92 22.27
N GLN A 522 -0.73 11.05 21.61
CA GLN A 522 -0.25 9.79 21.04
C GLN A 522 0.47 9.94 19.69
N ILE A 523 0.48 11.15 19.11
CA ILE A 523 1.10 11.39 17.81
C ILE A 523 2.51 11.92 17.99
N GLU A 524 3.45 11.17 17.47
CA GLU A 524 4.88 11.49 17.47
C GLU A 524 5.34 11.97 16.08
N LYS A 525 6.22 12.96 16.06
CA LYS A 525 6.93 13.40 14.86
C LYS A 525 8.23 12.60 14.73
N VAL A 526 8.26 11.71 13.75
CA VAL A 526 9.31 10.70 13.59
C VAL A 526 10.26 11.05 12.47
N ASN A 527 11.56 10.98 12.78
CA ASN A 527 12.65 10.96 11.82
C ASN A 527 13.34 9.60 11.92
N SER A 528 13.73 9.03 10.79
CA SER A 528 14.48 7.78 10.77
C SER A 528 15.49 7.73 9.65
N VAL A 529 16.61 7.09 9.94
CA VAL A 529 17.65 6.72 8.98
C VAL A 529 17.96 5.26 9.19
N SER A 530 17.92 4.46 8.11
CA SER A 530 18.24 3.05 8.17
C SER A 530 19.34 2.67 7.19
N LEU A 531 20.26 1.83 7.62
CA LEU A 531 21.21 1.15 6.75
C LEU A 531 20.52 -0.08 6.16
N LYS A 532 19.97 0.13 4.94
CA LYS A 532 19.18 -0.88 4.24
C LYS A 532 20.00 -2.02 3.73
N GLN A 533 21.16 -1.69 3.17
CA GLN A 533 22.03 -2.69 2.57
C GLN A 533 23.49 -2.24 2.67
N ILE A 534 24.35 -3.20 2.96
CA ILE A 534 25.78 -3.10 2.82
C ILE A 534 26.29 -4.35 2.11
N THR A 535 27.02 -4.18 1.01
CA THR A 535 27.59 -5.29 0.25
C THR A 535 29.10 -5.06 0.08
N LEU A 536 29.89 -5.99 0.55
CA LEU A 536 31.33 -6.03 0.30
C LEU A 536 31.62 -7.16 -0.67
N GLY A 537 32.17 -6.83 -1.82
CA GLY A 537 32.55 -7.77 -2.87
C GLY A 537 34.06 -7.80 -3.09
N TYR A 538 34.55 -8.94 -3.50
CA TYR A 538 35.92 -9.14 -3.94
C TYR A 538 35.96 -9.86 -5.28
N ASN A 539 36.49 -9.20 -6.30
CA ASN A 539 36.69 -9.76 -7.63
C ASN A 539 38.04 -10.49 -7.67
N LEU A 540 38.03 -11.76 -7.96
CA LEU A 540 39.25 -12.54 -8.02
C LEU A 540 40.18 -12.02 -9.15
N PRO A 541 41.50 -12.00 -8.94
CA PRO A 541 42.45 -11.54 -9.99
C PRO A 541 42.29 -12.34 -11.26
N LYS A 542 42.28 -11.66 -12.41
CA LYS A 542 42.11 -12.27 -13.76
C LYS A 542 43.10 -13.41 -14.04
N GLN A 543 44.32 -13.34 -13.52
CA GLN A 543 45.31 -14.39 -13.67
C GLN A 543 44.91 -15.71 -12.99
N PHE A 544 44.26 -15.63 -11.85
CA PHE A 544 43.75 -16.81 -11.14
C PHE A 544 42.52 -17.39 -11.83
N VAL A 545 41.57 -16.52 -12.19
CA VAL A 545 40.30 -16.89 -12.82
C VAL A 545 40.49 -17.61 -14.13
N LYS A 546 41.44 -17.14 -14.98
CA LYS A 546 41.79 -17.80 -16.24
C LYS A 546 42.37 -19.21 -16.06
N LYS A 547 43.09 -19.50 -14.97
CA LYS A 547 43.61 -20.86 -14.71
C LYS A 547 42.50 -21.87 -14.47
N ILE A 548 41.35 -21.44 -13.98
CA ILE A 548 40.18 -22.29 -13.74
C ILE A 548 39.12 -22.17 -14.86
N ARG A 549 39.53 -21.61 -16.03
CA ARG A 549 38.69 -21.45 -17.23
C ARG A 549 37.41 -20.62 -17.01
N LEU A 550 37.48 -19.62 -16.15
CA LEU A 550 36.40 -18.65 -15.96
C LEU A 550 36.82 -17.30 -16.57
N SER A 551 35.85 -16.52 -17.00
CA SER A 551 36.05 -15.13 -17.44
C SER A 551 36.11 -14.17 -16.25
N GLU A 552 35.25 -14.39 -15.23
CA GLU A 552 35.20 -13.61 -14.00
C GLU A 552 34.73 -14.50 -12.83
N ALA A 553 35.23 -14.17 -11.64
CA ALA A 553 34.73 -14.75 -10.39
C ALA A 553 34.69 -13.67 -9.31
N ARG A 554 33.56 -13.54 -8.61
CA ARG A 554 33.36 -12.58 -7.54
C ARG A 554 32.73 -13.27 -6.34
N VAL A 555 33.30 -13.03 -5.17
CA VAL A 555 32.73 -13.42 -3.86
C VAL A 555 32.19 -12.16 -3.19
N PHE A 556 31.04 -12.25 -2.57
CA PHE A 556 30.48 -11.11 -1.85
C PHE A 556 29.72 -11.51 -0.60
N VAL A 557 29.65 -10.57 0.33
CA VAL A 557 28.81 -10.66 1.54
C VAL A 557 27.87 -9.45 1.52
N THR A 558 26.59 -9.72 1.68
CA THR A 558 25.56 -8.68 1.77
C THR A 558 24.85 -8.79 3.11
N GLY A 559 24.76 -7.67 3.83
CA GLY A 559 23.88 -7.51 4.98
C GLY A 559 22.71 -6.60 4.63
N GLU A 560 21.49 -7.01 5.01
CA GLU A 560 20.26 -6.25 4.79
C GLU A 560 19.60 -5.90 6.12
N ASN A 561 18.99 -4.70 6.21
CA ASN A 561 18.34 -4.16 7.43
C ASN A 561 19.23 -4.21 8.68
N ILE A 562 20.50 -3.79 8.53
CA ILE A 562 21.53 -3.98 9.56
C ILE A 562 21.30 -3.10 10.77
N PHE A 563 20.89 -1.86 10.53
CA PHE A 563 20.75 -0.87 11.57
C PHE A 563 19.74 0.18 11.17
N TYR A 564 19.00 0.72 12.16
CA TYR A 564 18.23 1.94 12.02
C TYR A 564 18.41 2.84 13.22
N TRP A 565 18.33 4.13 12.98
CA TRP A 565 18.21 5.17 14.00
C TRP A 565 16.88 5.87 13.83
N SER A 566 16.19 6.15 14.95
CA SER A 566 14.93 6.87 14.96
C SER A 566 14.74 7.55 16.31
N ASN A 567 14.01 8.66 16.33
CA ASN A 567 13.50 9.30 17.54
C ASN A 567 12.10 8.80 17.95
N TYR A 568 11.59 7.76 17.29
CA TYR A 568 10.31 7.15 17.63
C TYR A 568 10.41 6.37 18.94
N SER A 569 9.39 6.52 19.83
CA SER A 569 9.37 5.84 21.12
C SER A 569 9.00 4.36 21.03
N GLY A 570 8.39 3.91 19.93
CA GLY A 570 8.05 2.52 19.65
C GLY A 570 9.18 1.74 18.99
N GLY A 571 8.82 0.70 18.24
CA GLY A 571 9.76 -0.15 17.51
C GLY A 571 10.31 0.50 16.23
N ASN A 572 10.64 -0.33 15.23
CA ASN A 572 11.10 0.18 13.95
C ASN A 572 9.99 0.90 13.18
N PRO A 573 10.07 2.22 12.92
CA PRO A 573 9.01 2.98 12.24
C PRO A 573 8.78 2.55 10.78
N GLU A 574 9.71 1.83 10.16
CA GLU A 574 9.58 1.40 8.78
C GLU A 574 8.56 0.27 8.57
N VAL A 575 8.23 -0.49 9.64
CA VAL A 575 7.19 -1.54 9.56
C VAL A 575 5.78 -0.98 9.69
N ILE A 576 5.65 0.30 10.06
CA ILE A 576 4.35 0.95 10.22
C ILE A 576 3.86 1.46 8.87
N SER A 577 2.62 1.10 8.53
CA SER A 577 2.00 1.54 7.27
C SER A 577 2.01 3.06 7.11
N VAL A 578 2.42 3.53 5.93
CA VAL A 578 2.34 4.96 5.57
C VAL A 578 0.88 5.41 5.41
N TYR A 579 -0.01 4.51 5.05
CA TYR A 579 -1.42 4.84 4.85
C TYR A 579 -2.15 5.14 6.16
N THR A 580 -1.95 4.33 7.18
CA THR A 580 -2.60 4.53 8.48
C THR A 580 -1.77 5.38 9.43
N GLY A 581 -0.45 5.27 9.39
CA GLY A 581 0.46 5.88 10.34
C GLY A 581 0.30 5.39 11.78
N VAL A 582 -0.40 4.27 12.00
CA VAL A 582 -0.74 3.76 13.33
C VAL A 582 0.10 2.55 13.67
N ASP A 583 0.74 2.59 14.82
CA ASP A 583 1.46 1.47 15.42
C ASP A 583 0.60 0.80 16.49
N ASP A 584 0.04 -0.36 16.16
CA ASP A 584 -0.80 -1.16 17.05
C ASP A 584 -0.01 -2.26 17.80
N GLY A 585 1.32 -2.27 17.69
CA GLY A 585 2.20 -3.23 18.37
C GLY A 585 2.20 -4.65 17.81
N GLY A 586 1.40 -4.92 16.79
CA GLY A 586 1.31 -6.23 16.15
C GLY A 586 2.29 -6.46 15.00
N GLN A 587 3.17 -5.51 14.73
CA GLN A 587 4.06 -5.55 13.58
C GLN A 587 5.29 -6.43 13.84
N TYR A 588 5.55 -7.36 12.94
CA TYR A 588 6.77 -8.16 13.01
C TYR A 588 7.98 -7.29 12.64
N PRO A 589 9.06 -7.27 13.45
CA PRO A 589 10.25 -6.48 13.15
C PRO A 589 10.93 -6.95 11.86
N LEU A 590 11.53 -6.02 11.12
CA LEU A 590 12.31 -6.36 9.93
C LEU A 590 13.50 -7.24 10.32
N PRO A 591 13.64 -8.44 9.74
CA PRO A 591 14.77 -9.30 10.03
C PRO A 591 16.06 -8.75 9.43
N GLN A 592 17.14 -8.85 10.17
CA GLN A 592 18.49 -8.72 9.62
C GLN A 592 18.81 -9.96 8.81
N LYS A 593 19.29 -9.78 7.59
CA LYS A 593 19.64 -10.89 6.71
C LYS A 593 21.07 -10.78 6.22
N TRP A 594 21.81 -11.84 6.32
CA TRP A 594 23.15 -11.95 5.79
C TRP A 594 23.21 -13.00 4.69
N THR A 595 23.79 -12.61 3.56
CA THR A 595 23.93 -13.45 2.37
C THR A 595 25.40 -13.50 1.95
N ILE A 596 25.93 -14.70 1.75
CA ILE A 596 27.22 -14.91 1.11
C ILE A 596 26.94 -15.43 -0.30
N GLY A 597 27.52 -14.82 -1.30
CA GLY A 597 27.31 -15.18 -2.69
C GLY A 597 28.61 -15.34 -3.47
N LEU A 598 28.53 -16.18 -4.49
CA LEU A 598 29.60 -16.41 -5.47
C LEU A 598 29.01 -16.24 -6.88
N THR A 599 29.60 -15.34 -7.64
CA THR A 599 29.28 -15.17 -9.07
C THR A 599 30.42 -15.71 -9.91
N LEU A 600 30.10 -16.58 -10.85
CA LEU A 600 31.06 -17.17 -11.79
C LEU A 600 30.57 -16.93 -13.21
N ASN A 601 31.42 -16.33 -14.05
CA ASN A 601 31.18 -16.15 -15.48
C ASN A 601 32.17 -17.03 -16.26
N PHE A 602 31.64 -17.83 -17.17
CA PHE A 602 32.39 -18.80 -17.99
C PHE A 602 32.84 -18.21 -19.31
#